data_3691af5a88d4306edca43f3c84468d7b
#
_entry.id   3691af5a88d4306edca43f3c84468d7b
#
_cell.length_a   1.000
_cell.length_b   1.000
_cell.length_c   1.000
_cell.angle_alpha   90.00
_cell.angle_beta   90.00
_cell.angle_gamma   90.00
#
_symmetry.space_group_name_H-M   'P 1'
#
loop_
_entity.id
_entity.type
_entity.pdbx_description
1 polymer ?
#
loop_
_entity_poly.entity_id
_entity_poly.type
_entity_poly.pdbx_seq_one_letter_code
_entity_poly.pdbx_strand_id
1 'polypeptide(L)'
;MKKNILLTAFTSLLFSTAAFANDLSGVWQQIDDKTGSAKAIIEIRKEANQTYTGKIIKVTPRPGYTPRELCNKCPAPYTDQPILGMDILKGLKQVKDSNNYEKGRVIDPLAGRIYDAKIRLNSTGKRLTLRAYMGVSTLGRSQTWIRIQ
;
A
#
# COMPACT_ATOMS: atom_id res chain seq x y z
N MET A 1 -36.20 -52.16 -34.29
CA MET A 1 -36.13 -50.69 -34.14
C MET A 1 -35.12 -50.37 -33.06
N LYS A 2 -33.96 -49.87 -33.46
CA LYS A 2 -32.92 -49.44 -32.52
C LYS A 2 -33.11 -47.95 -32.28
N LYS A 3 -33.48 -47.55 -31.06
CA LYS A 3 -33.53 -46.13 -30.64
C LYS A 3 -32.15 -45.72 -30.24
N ASN A 4 -31.51 -44.86 -31.03
CA ASN A 4 -30.26 -44.20 -30.67
C ASN A 4 -30.58 -43.06 -29.72
N ILE A 5 -30.18 -43.17 -28.44
CA ILE A 5 -30.23 -42.10 -27.48
C ILE A 5 -28.92 -41.35 -27.62
N LEU A 6 -29.01 -40.16 -28.20
CA LEU A 6 -27.87 -39.19 -28.23
C LEU A 6 -27.77 -38.56 -26.85
N LEU A 7 -26.74 -38.96 -26.12
CA LEU A 7 -26.41 -38.36 -24.82
C LEU A 7 -25.57 -37.10 -25.08
N THR A 8 -26.21 -35.94 -25.07
CA THR A 8 -25.53 -34.64 -25.19
C THR A 8 -24.91 -34.31 -23.85
N ALA A 9 -23.60 -34.47 -23.72
CA ALA A 9 -22.84 -34.01 -22.54
C ALA A 9 -22.74 -32.50 -22.58
N PHE A 10 -23.47 -31.84 -21.67
CA PHE A 10 -23.36 -30.40 -21.47
C PHE A 10 -22.16 -30.12 -20.57
N THR A 11 -21.04 -29.77 -21.19
CA THR A 11 -19.84 -29.37 -20.44
C THR A 11 -20.01 -27.97 -19.94
N SER A 12 -20.39 -27.83 -18.65
CA SER A 12 -20.46 -26.54 -17.96
C SER A 12 -19.05 -26.02 -17.74
N LEU A 13 -18.62 -25.04 -18.53
CA LEU A 13 -17.40 -24.25 -18.26
C LEU A 13 -17.66 -23.39 -17.03
N LEU A 14 -17.12 -23.80 -15.89
CA LEU A 14 -17.07 -22.98 -14.69
C LEU A 14 -16.02 -21.87 -14.92
N PHE A 15 -16.48 -20.69 -15.30
CA PHE A 15 -15.65 -19.49 -15.23
C PHE A 15 -15.43 -19.16 -13.75
N SER A 16 -14.29 -19.59 -13.21
CA SER A 16 -13.78 -19.06 -11.94
C SER A 16 -13.47 -17.58 -12.14
N THR A 17 -14.40 -16.71 -11.77
CA THR A 17 -14.10 -15.30 -11.56
C THR A 17 -13.14 -15.23 -10.37
N ALA A 18 -11.86 -15.00 -10.63
CA ALA A 18 -10.91 -14.64 -9.60
C ALA A 18 -11.43 -13.33 -8.98
N ALA A 19 -12.07 -13.44 -7.85
CA ALA A 19 -12.33 -12.28 -7.00
C ALA A 19 -10.97 -11.76 -6.57
N PHE A 20 -10.49 -10.69 -7.19
CA PHE A 20 -9.36 -9.95 -6.68
C PHE A 20 -9.78 -9.43 -5.31
N ALA A 21 -9.26 -10.03 -4.25
CA ALA A 21 -9.43 -9.51 -2.91
C ALA A 21 -8.88 -8.07 -2.92
N ASN A 22 -9.73 -7.09 -2.70
CA ASN A 22 -9.35 -5.70 -2.57
C ASN A 22 -8.63 -5.51 -1.23
N ASP A 23 -7.37 -5.96 -1.16
CA ASP A 23 -6.50 -5.70 -0.03
C ASP A 23 -5.52 -4.56 -0.33
N LEU A 24 -4.58 -4.30 0.56
CA LEU A 24 -3.58 -3.23 0.38
C LEU A 24 -2.53 -3.54 -0.67
N SER A 25 -2.36 -4.79 -1.10
CA SER A 25 -1.32 -5.17 -2.06
C SER A 25 -1.52 -4.44 -3.38
N GLY A 26 -0.43 -3.95 -3.95
CA GLY A 26 -0.47 -3.24 -5.23
C GLY A 26 0.45 -2.02 -5.25
N VAL A 27 0.31 -1.22 -6.28
CA VAL A 27 1.14 -0.03 -6.52
C VAL A 27 0.31 1.22 -6.29
N TRP A 28 0.85 2.10 -5.47
CA TRP A 28 0.17 3.28 -4.96
C TRP A 28 0.94 4.55 -5.25
N GLN A 29 0.27 5.58 -5.71
CA GLN A 29 0.81 6.91 -5.87
C GLN A 29 0.51 7.75 -4.63
N GLN A 30 1.55 8.18 -3.94
CA GLN A 30 1.46 9.13 -2.84
C GLN A 30 1.22 10.53 -3.40
N ILE A 31 0.21 11.22 -2.86
CA ILE A 31 -0.20 12.56 -3.28
C ILE A 31 0.21 13.57 -2.21
N ASP A 32 0.73 14.69 -2.64
CA ASP A 32 0.97 15.85 -1.78
C ASP A 32 -0.36 16.51 -1.43
N ASP A 33 -0.67 16.58 -0.14
CA ASP A 33 -1.98 17.07 0.35
C ASP A 33 -2.21 18.57 0.08
N LYS A 34 -1.12 19.33 -0.12
CA LYS A 34 -1.20 20.78 -0.36
C LYS A 34 -1.34 21.10 -1.84
N THR A 35 -0.65 20.36 -2.69
CA THR A 35 -0.54 20.68 -4.12
C THR A 35 -1.29 19.72 -5.02
N GLY A 36 -1.71 18.56 -4.51
CA GLY A 36 -2.27 17.48 -5.32
C GLY A 36 -1.25 16.77 -6.23
N SER A 37 0.02 17.13 -6.14
CA SER A 37 1.07 16.57 -7.00
C SER A 37 1.49 15.18 -6.54
N ALA A 38 1.90 14.34 -7.48
CA ALA A 38 2.53 13.07 -7.20
C ALA A 38 3.87 13.26 -6.48
N LYS A 39 4.11 12.54 -5.38
CA LYS A 39 5.37 12.59 -4.61
C LYS A 39 6.23 11.37 -4.84
N ALA A 40 5.66 10.20 -4.65
CA ALA A 40 6.36 8.93 -4.75
C ALA A 40 5.40 7.83 -5.19
N ILE A 41 5.95 6.74 -5.69
CA ILE A 41 5.22 5.51 -5.94
C ILE A 41 5.68 4.47 -4.93
N ILE A 42 4.72 3.84 -4.26
CA ILE A 42 4.93 2.87 -3.19
C ILE A 42 4.32 1.54 -3.64
N GLU A 43 5.11 0.49 -3.60
CA GLU A 43 4.61 -0.87 -3.77
C GLU A 43 4.31 -1.47 -2.39
N ILE A 44 3.06 -1.85 -2.17
CA ILE A 44 2.65 -2.57 -0.95
C ILE A 44 2.55 -4.05 -1.27
N ARG A 45 3.23 -4.87 -0.47
CA ARG A 45 3.20 -6.33 -0.56
C ARG A 45 2.71 -6.93 0.75
N LYS A 46 2.05 -8.06 0.65
CA LYS A 46 1.67 -8.88 1.80
C LYS A 46 2.80 -9.85 2.11
N GLU A 47 3.23 -9.87 3.35
CA GLU A 47 4.27 -10.77 3.83
C GLU A 47 3.68 -12.14 4.26
N ALA A 48 4.54 -13.15 4.41
CA ALA A 48 4.13 -14.49 4.83
C ALA A 48 3.44 -14.50 6.20
N ASN A 49 3.77 -13.58 7.11
CA ASN A 49 3.16 -13.43 8.43
C ASN A 49 1.84 -12.64 8.41
N GLN A 50 1.24 -12.39 7.24
CA GLN A 50 -0.01 -11.65 7.02
C GLN A 50 0.10 -10.14 7.33
N THR A 51 1.29 -9.59 7.49
CA THR A 51 1.50 -8.15 7.57
C THR A 51 1.75 -7.54 6.19
N TYR A 52 1.65 -6.22 6.09
CA TYR A 52 1.91 -5.49 4.86
C TYR A 52 3.12 -4.59 5.00
N THR A 53 3.94 -4.57 3.96
CA THR A 53 5.15 -3.76 3.85
C THR A 53 5.06 -2.88 2.60
N GLY A 54 5.39 -1.60 2.74
CA GLY A 54 5.41 -0.64 1.62
C GLY A 54 6.81 -0.16 1.30
N LYS A 55 7.22 -0.32 0.04
CA LYS A 55 8.54 0.06 -0.49
C LYS A 55 8.43 1.24 -1.44
N ILE A 56 9.31 2.22 -1.32
CA ILE A 56 9.45 3.28 -2.34
C ILE A 56 10.07 2.69 -3.60
N ILE A 57 9.34 2.69 -4.71
CA ILE A 57 9.84 2.21 -6.01
C ILE A 57 10.13 3.35 -6.99
N LYS A 58 9.62 4.56 -6.71
CA LYS A 58 9.90 5.75 -7.50
C LYS A 58 9.73 7.00 -6.65
N VAL A 59 10.62 7.97 -6.82
CA VAL A 59 10.46 9.34 -6.32
C VAL A 59 10.18 10.25 -7.51
N THR A 60 9.12 11.05 -7.42
CA THR A 60 8.73 11.94 -8.51
C THR A 60 9.45 13.29 -8.37
N PRO A 61 10.28 13.69 -9.34
CA PRO A 61 10.88 15.02 -9.37
C PRO A 61 9.81 16.10 -9.48
N ARG A 62 10.04 17.25 -8.83
CA ARG A 62 9.16 18.42 -8.92
C ARG A 62 10.00 19.65 -9.20
N PRO A 63 9.47 20.67 -9.92
CA PRO A 63 10.16 21.91 -10.13
C PRO A 63 10.65 22.54 -8.81
N GLY A 64 11.91 22.93 -8.73
CA GLY A 64 12.50 23.54 -7.53
C GLY A 64 12.76 22.57 -6.38
N TYR A 65 12.60 21.28 -6.58
CA TYR A 65 12.85 20.25 -5.58
C TYR A 65 13.81 19.18 -6.12
N THR A 66 14.96 19.04 -5.48
CA THR A 66 15.88 17.93 -5.73
C THR A 66 15.63 16.84 -4.69
N PRO A 67 15.19 15.64 -5.08
CA PRO A 67 14.99 14.55 -4.14
C PRO A 67 16.29 14.20 -3.39
N ARG A 68 16.18 13.99 -2.09
CA ARG A 68 17.28 13.48 -1.29
C ARG A 68 17.48 12.00 -1.62
N GLU A 69 18.72 11.58 -1.83
CA GLU A 69 19.04 10.20 -2.20
C GLU A 69 19.17 9.28 -0.98
N LEU A 70 19.73 9.79 0.13
CA LEU A 70 20.02 9.01 1.33
C LEU A 70 19.19 9.49 2.53
N CYS A 71 18.86 8.54 3.41
CA CYS A 71 18.15 8.79 4.67
C CYS A 71 19.13 9.21 5.78
N ASN A 72 19.86 10.28 5.58
CA ASN A 72 20.97 10.71 6.45
C ASN A 72 20.52 11.27 7.81
N LYS A 73 19.26 11.59 8.00
CA LYS A 73 18.68 12.01 9.28
C LYS A 73 17.89 10.90 9.99
N CYS A 74 17.94 9.69 9.46
CA CYS A 74 17.12 8.60 9.92
C CYS A 74 17.79 7.81 11.03
N PRO A 75 17.00 7.28 12.00
CA PRO A 75 17.51 6.36 13.00
C PRO A 75 17.84 4.99 12.38
N ALA A 76 18.68 4.23 13.08
CA ALA A 76 18.94 2.85 12.70
C ALA A 76 17.62 2.03 12.63
N PRO A 77 17.47 1.11 11.69
CA PRO A 77 18.44 0.64 10.69
C PRO A 77 18.45 1.45 9.38
N TYR A 78 17.76 2.57 9.32
CA TYR A 78 17.58 3.36 8.10
C TYR A 78 18.71 4.38 7.83
N THR A 79 19.57 4.60 8.80
CA THR A 79 20.66 5.60 8.70
C THR A 79 21.48 5.40 7.44
N ASP A 80 21.59 6.46 6.63
CA ASP A 80 22.33 6.50 5.37
C ASP A 80 21.94 5.48 4.31
N GLN A 81 20.77 4.86 4.47
CA GLN A 81 20.24 3.97 3.42
C GLN A 81 19.67 4.77 2.26
N PRO A 82 19.73 4.24 1.02
CA PRO A 82 19.04 4.82 -0.11
C PRO A 82 17.54 4.93 0.15
N ILE A 83 16.95 6.08 -0.12
CA ILE A 83 15.50 6.31 0.01
C ILE A 83 14.76 5.52 -1.06
N LEU A 84 15.26 5.51 -2.30
CA LEU A 84 14.72 4.65 -3.35
C LEU A 84 14.99 3.18 -2.99
N GLY A 85 13.95 2.38 -2.97
CA GLY A 85 14.00 0.95 -2.58
C GLY A 85 13.83 0.72 -1.07
N MET A 86 13.66 1.77 -0.26
CA MET A 86 13.48 1.64 1.19
C MET A 86 12.06 1.13 1.54
N ASP A 87 11.98 0.20 2.47
CA ASP A 87 10.73 -0.20 3.10
C ASP A 87 10.31 0.85 4.12
N ILE A 88 9.47 1.78 3.71
CA ILE A 88 9.03 2.90 4.58
C ILE A 88 7.84 2.57 5.47
N LEU A 89 7.10 1.54 5.14
CA LEU A 89 5.89 1.11 5.84
C LEU A 89 6.03 -0.37 6.19
N LYS A 90 5.83 -0.72 7.46
CA LYS A 90 6.01 -2.09 7.96
C LYS A 90 4.96 -2.46 8.99
N GLY A 91 4.62 -3.75 9.02
CA GLY A 91 3.90 -4.37 10.11
C GLY A 91 2.41 -4.11 10.16
N LEU A 92 1.81 -3.46 9.16
CA LEU A 92 0.36 -3.28 9.11
C LEU A 92 -0.35 -4.62 9.09
N LYS A 93 -1.38 -4.75 9.91
CA LYS A 93 -2.27 -5.91 9.98
C LYS A 93 -3.69 -5.50 9.66
N GLN A 94 -4.35 -6.29 8.82
CA GLN A 94 -5.78 -6.10 8.57
C GLN A 94 -6.57 -6.36 9.85
N VAL A 95 -7.46 -5.44 10.18
CA VAL A 95 -8.49 -5.66 11.20
C VAL A 95 -9.53 -6.59 10.58
N LYS A 96 -9.83 -7.69 11.27
CA LYS A 96 -10.68 -8.77 10.75
C LYS A 96 -11.96 -8.23 10.10
N ASP A 97 -12.26 -8.72 8.89
CA ASP A 97 -13.47 -8.40 8.13
C ASP A 97 -13.70 -6.90 7.91
N SER A 98 -12.62 -6.13 7.76
CA SER A 98 -12.72 -4.68 7.55
C SER A 98 -11.71 -4.17 6.52
N ASN A 99 -11.91 -2.92 6.09
CA ASN A 99 -10.99 -2.18 5.24
C ASN A 99 -9.95 -1.36 6.06
N ASN A 100 -9.82 -1.66 7.34
CA ASN A 100 -8.87 -1.01 8.24
C ASN A 100 -7.63 -1.90 8.44
N TYR A 101 -6.47 -1.25 8.53
CA TYR A 101 -5.18 -1.87 8.76
C TYR A 101 -4.47 -1.08 9.84
N GLU A 102 -3.97 -1.75 10.86
CA GLU A 102 -3.44 -1.14 12.06
C GLU A 102 -2.10 -1.75 12.49
N LYS A 103 -1.53 -1.19 13.56
CA LYS A 103 -0.27 -1.63 14.18
C LYS A 103 0.96 -1.52 13.27
N GLY A 104 0.87 -0.69 12.24
CA GLY A 104 2.00 -0.40 11.37
C GLY A 104 2.92 0.66 11.94
N ARG A 105 4.09 0.75 11.29
CA ARG A 105 5.09 1.81 11.48
C ARG A 105 5.44 2.39 10.13
N VAL A 106 5.57 3.69 10.07
CA VAL A 106 5.99 4.40 8.86
C VAL A 106 7.15 5.34 9.18
N ILE A 107 8.18 5.34 8.33
CA ILE A 107 9.25 6.32 8.42
C ILE A 107 9.02 7.45 7.42
N ASP A 108 9.20 8.68 7.87
CA ASP A 108 9.36 9.84 7.00
C ASP A 108 10.87 10.04 6.76
N PRO A 109 11.39 9.70 5.58
CA PRO A 109 12.82 9.77 5.33
C PRO A 109 13.35 11.20 5.25
N LEU A 110 12.51 12.19 5.02
CA LEU A 110 12.90 13.60 4.98
C LEU A 110 13.03 14.18 6.39
N ALA A 111 12.07 13.86 7.27
CA ALA A 111 12.09 14.27 8.67
C ALA A 111 13.01 13.39 9.53
N GLY A 112 13.32 12.18 9.08
CA GLY A 112 14.09 11.21 9.85
C GLY A 112 13.36 10.65 11.05
N ARG A 113 12.03 10.56 10.98
CA ARG A 113 11.17 10.12 12.10
C ARG A 113 10.33 8.91 11.74
N ILE A 114 10.15 8.04 12.72
CA ILE A 114 9.26 6.87 12.64
C ILE A 114 7.99 7.19 13.43
N TYR A 115 6.85 6.92 12.81
CA TYR A 115 5.52 7.11 13.36
C TYR A 115 4.78 5.78 13.44
N ASP A 116 3.80 5.72 14.32
CA ASP A 116 2.76 4.70 14.23
C ASP A 116 1.92 4.97 12.98
N ALA A 117 1.44 3.90 12.37
CA ALA A 117 0.68 3.98 11.13
C ALA A 117 -0.57 3.12 11.17
N LYS A 118 -1.65 3.66 10.64
CA LYS A 118 -2.85 2.92 10.28
C LYS A 118 -3.36 3.37 8.92
N ILE A 119 -4.01 2.47 8.23
CA ILE A 119 -4.56 2.71 6.90
C ILE A 119 -6.03 2.34 6.87
N ARG A 120 -6.80 3.15 6.15
CA ARG A 120 -8.16 2.83 5.75
C ARG A 120 -8.23 2.77 4.23
N LEU A 121 -8.65 1.62 3.71
CA LEU A 121 -8.93 1.42 2.29
C LEU A 121 -10.38 1.81 2.01
N ASN A 122 -10.64 2.56 0.94
CA ASN A 122 -12.01 2.87 0.57
C ASN A 122 -12.74 1.64 -0.01
N SER A 123 -14.07 1.72 -0.12
CA SER A 123 -14.91 0.60 -0.57
C SER A 123 -14.59 0.11 -1.98
N THR A 124 -14.06 0.98 -2.85
CA THR A 124 -13.69 0.61 -4.23
C THR A 124 -12.26 0.02 -4.33
N GLY A 125 -11.48 0.04 -3.24
CA GLY A 125 -10.09 -0.39 -3.25
C GLY A 125 -9.12 0.52 -4.01
N LYS A 126 -9.57 1.68 -4.51
CA LYS A 126 -8.76 2.57 -5.37
C LYS A 126 -8.06 3.70 -4.62
N ARG A 127 -8.44 3.93 -3.37
CA ARG A 127 -7.89 5.00 -2.53
C ARG A 127 -7.65 4.49 -1.13
N LEU A 128 -6.51 4.81 -0.57
CA LEU A 128 -6.24 4.61 0.85
C LEU A 128 -5.94 5.94 1.54
N THR A 129 -6.24 5.98 2.83
CA THR A 129 -5.82 7.05 3.72
C THR A 129 -4.86 6.46 4.74
N LEU A 130 -3.62 6.94 4.73
CA LEU A 130 -2.61 6.63 5.73
C LEU A 130 -2.66 7.68 6.84
N ARG A 131 -2.79 7.26 8.08
CA ARG A 131 -2.65 8.09 9.28
C ARG A 131 -1.33 7.77 9.96
N ALA A 132 -0.42 8.74 9.98
CA ALA A 132 0.83 8.68 10.73
C ALA A 132 0.68 9.49 12.02
N TYR A 133 1.01 8.92 13.18
CA TYR A 133 0.81 9.55 14.48
C TYR A 133 1.86 9.09 15.49
N MET A 134 1.99 9.83 16.59
CA MET A 134 2.85 9.48 17.72
C MET A 134 1.97 9.31 18.97
N GLY A 135 1.96 8.09 19.51
CA GLY A 135 1.19 7.72 20.70
C GLY A 135 -0.31 7.57 20.43
N VAL A 136 -1.03 8.68 20.25
CA VAL A 136 -2.48 8.68 20.00
C VAL A 136 -2.80 9.15 18.58
N SER A 137 -3.75 8.49 17.91
CA SER A 137 -4.06 8.75 16.50
C SER A 137 -4.69 10.12 16.23
N THR A 138 -5.19 10.81 17.24
CA THR A 138 -5.69 12.19 17.12
C THR A 138 -4.58 13.20 16.89
N LEU A 139 -3.34 12.90 17.34
CA LEU A 139 -2.15 13.73 17.15
C LEU A 139 -1.33 13.20 15.97
N GLY A 140 -1.82 13.39 14.75
CA GLY A 140 -1.15 12.87 13.58
C GLY A 140 -1.51 13.61 12.31
N ARG A 141 -1.00 13.08 11.20
CA ARG A 141 -1.21 13.58 9.84
C ARG A 141 -1.78 12.47 8.97
N SER A 142 -2.71 12.84 8.11
CA SER A 142 -3.27 11.92 7.12
C SER A 142 -2.72 12.24 5.74
N GLN A 143 -2.50 11.17 4.96
CA GLN A 143 -2.10 11.25 3.56
C GLN A 143 -3.04 10.39 2.74
N THR A 144 -3.31 10.83 1.52
CA THR A 144 -4.09 10.06 0.54
C THR A 144 -3.16 9.47 -0.50
N TRP A 145 -3.31 8.17 -0.76
CA TRP A 145 -2.62 7.47 -1.85
C TRP A 145 -3.64 6.89 -2.82
N ILE A 146 -3.33 6.92 -4.09
CA ILE A 146 -4.21 6.44 -5.17
C ILE A 146 -3.60 5.17 -5.75
N ARG A 147 -4.41 4.13 -5.89
CA ARG A 147 -3.98 2.88 -6.53
C ARG A 147 -3.77 3.12 -8.03
N ILE A 148 -2.62 2.70 -8.54
CA ILE A 148 -2.28 2.75 -9.96
C ILE A 148 -2.08 1.37 -10.57
N GLN A 149 -1.89 0.33 -9.74
CA GLN A 149 -1.89 -1.09 -10.12
C GLN A 149 -2.30 -1.96 -8.93
#